data_3d61dd9e1fd1f682696445287355e93e
#
_entry.id   3d61dd9e1fd1f682696445287355e93e
#
_cell.length_a   1.000
_cell.length_b   1.000
_cell.length_c   1.000
_cell.angle_alpha   90.00
_cell.angle_beta   90.00
_cell.angle_gamma   90.00
#
_symmetry.space_group_name_H-M   'P 1'
#
loop_
_entity.id
_entity.type
_entity.pdbx_description
1 polymer ?
#
loop_
_entity_poly.entity_id
_entity_poly.type
_entity_poly.pdbx_seq_one_letter_code
_entity_poly.pdbx_strand_id
1 'polypeptide(L)'
;MLKKYRIIIKNQAAKHFRLAVRSRKRKKAFRRRWQNVSKREIGAYRFRLYSTPADYYEFQQKLFDKEFGDFEKIYAPVNFSIIENPEEFIHFVNSIRSNLENSKKVFINLEKLESMTDDALVILLSNMIKFQEKRIPFNGNYPNKPEYKRKIKQSGFMEYLSKKTPDGIALNTMNSAI
;
A
#
# COMPACT_ATOMS: atom_id res chain seq x y z
N MET A 1 6.67 61.74 0.02
CA MET A 1 7.05 60.42 -0.58
C MET A 1 7.48 59.36 0.48
N LEU A 2 8.20 59.65 1.48
CA LEU A 2 8.72 58.72 2.49
C LEU A 2 7.65 57.93 3.27
N LYS A 3 6.46 58.49 3.55
CA LYS A 3 5.41 57.77 4.29
C LYS A 3 4.79 56.59 3.48
N LYS A 4 4.59 56.76 2.19
CA LYS A 4 4.10 55.65 1.31
C LYS A 4 5.04 54.47 1.25
N TYR A 5 6.35 54.70 1.13
CA TYR A 5 7.35 53.64 1.11
C TYR A 5 7.41 52.86 2.44
N ARG A 6 7.30 53.53 3.59
CA ARG A 6 7.26 52.87 4.89
C ARG A 6 6.06 51.93 5.05
N ILE A 7 4.89 52.32 4.51
CA ILE A 7 3.66 51.49 4.54
C ILE A 7 3.85 50.24 3.66
N ILE A 8 4.41 50.39 2.46
CA ILE A 8 4.67 49.27 1.56
C ILE A 8 5.63 48.24 2.19
N ILE A 9 6.74 48.72 2.78
CA ILE A 9 7.70 47.87 3.45
C ILE A 9 7.08 47.12 4.64
N LYS A 10 6.27 47.82 5.48
CA LYS A 10 5.54 47.17 6.58
C LYS A 10 4.57 46.10 6.09
N ASN A 11 3.86 46.35 5.01
CA ASN A 11 2.91 45.39 4.44
C ASN A 11 3.59 44.18 3.83
N GLN A 12 4.73 44.38 3.16
CA GLN A 12 5.57 43.28 2.64
C GLN A 12 6.15 42.43 3.78
N ALA A 13 6.70 43.08 4.81
CA ALA A 13 7.23 42.37 5.97
C ALA A 13 6.15 41.55 6.70
N ALA A 14 4.95 42.13 6.88
CA ALA A 14 3.80 41.43 7.46
C ALA A 14 3.36 40.24 6.59
N LYS A 15 3.37 40.38 5.25
CA LYS A 15 3.07 39.28 4.32
C LYS A 15 4.10 38.14 4.44
N HIS A 16 5.39 38.48 4.45
CA HIS A 16 6.45 37.50 4.62
C HIS A 16 6.38 36.79 5.97
N PHE A 17 6.11 37.53 7.05
CA PHE A 17 5.90 36.95 8.38
C PHE A 17 4.72 35.98 8.39
N ARG A 18 3.57 36.35 7.84
CA ARG A 18 2.39 35.46 7.74
C ARG A 18 2.69 34.20 6.94
N LEU A 19 3.44 34.30 5.83
CA LEU A 19 3.87 33.16 5.04
C LEU A 19 4.82 32.24 5.81
N ALA A 20 5.78 32.82 6.55
CA ALA A 20 6.70 32.06 7.40
C ALA A 20 5.96 31.32 8.53
N VAL A 21 5.00 31.98 9.19
CA VAL A 21 4.15 31.35 10.22
C VAL A 21 3.31 30.23 9.65
N ARG A 22 2.69 30.43 8.47
CA ARG A 22 1.93 29.38 7.78
C ARG A 22 2.83 28.21 7.41
N SER A 23 4.02 28.45 6.89
CA SER A 23 5.01 27.39 6.57
C SER A 23 5.42 26.61 7.82
N ARG A 24 5.70 27.28 8.95
CA ARG A 24 6.01 26.62 10.23
C ARG A 24 4.85 25.76 10.73
N LYS A 25 3.60 26.28 10.67
CA LYS A 25 2.39 25.52 11.03
C LYS A 25 2.21 24.29 10.13
N ARG A 26 2.41 24.43 8.82
CA ARG A 26 2.35 23.30 7.87
C ARG A 26 3.43 22.26 8.17
N LYS A 27 4.68 22.68 8.43
CA LYS A 27 5.77 21.76 8.82
C LYS A 27 5.47 21.05 10.14
N LYS A 28 4.89 21.74 11.14
CA LYS A 28 4.50 21.14 12.43
C LYS A 28 3.35 20.15 12.26
N ALA A 29 2.33 20.51 11.47
CA ALA A 29 1.21 19.61 11.14
C ALA A 29 1.69 18.39 10.35
N PHE A 30 2.58 18.60 9.37
CA PHE A 30 3.23 17.53 8.63
C PHE A 30 3.99 16.59 9.58
N ARG A 31 4.85 17.11 10.46
CA ARG A 31 5.57 16.26 11.43
C ARG A 31 4.63 15.44 12.31
N ARG A 32 3.54 16.04 12.83
CA ARG A 32 2.55 15.32 13.65
C ARG A 32 1.84 14.23 12.85
N ARG A 33 1.42 14.55 11.60
CA ARG A 33 0.73 13.59 10.72
C ARG A 33 1.61 12.41 10.35
N TRP A 34 2.93 12.65 10.16
CA TRP A 34 3.90 11.66 9.70
C TRP A 34 4.72 11.03 10.83
N GLN A 35 4.37 11.32 12.06
CA GLN A 35 5.08 10.79 13.23
C GLN A 35 5.00 9.26 13.31
N ASN A 36 3.87 8.69 12.85
CA ASN A 36 3.60 7.26 12.87
C ASN A 36 3.69 6.61 11.47
N VAL A 37 4.14 7.37 10.47
CA VAL A 37 4.25 6.87 9.09
C VAL A 37 5.60 6.19 8.91
N SER A 38 5.61 5.08 8.19
CA SER A 38 6.84 4.32 7.91
C SER A 38 7.88 5.18 7.18
N LYS A 39 9.16 4.86 7.39
CA LYS A 39 10.27 5.54 6.68
C LYS A 39 10.12 5.43 5.15
N ARG A 40 9.50 4.36 4.68
CA ARG A 40 9.17 4.13 3.26
C ARG A 40 8.22 5.19 2.72
N GLU A 41 7.11 5.42 3.40
CA GLU A 41 6.10 6.39 2.96
C GLU A 41 6.64 7.82 2.97
N ILE A 42 7.44 8.17 3.97
CA ILE A 42 8.13 9.48 4.03
C ILE A 42 9.11 9.62 2.86
N GLY A 43 9.88 8.58 2.56
CA GLY A 43 10.81 8.54 1.44
C GLY A 43 10.10 8.71 0.11
N ALA A 44 9.05 7.92 -0.13
CA ALA A 44 8.23 7.98 -1.34
C ALA A 44 7.58 9.36 -1.54
N TYR A 45 7.04 9.95 -0.46
CA TYR A 45 6.46 11.29 -0.54
C TYR A 45 7.48 12.36 -0.93
N ARG A 46 8.67 12.35 -0.30
CA ARG A 46 9.74 13.30 -0.63
C ARG A 46 10.21 13.13 -2.07
N PHE A 47 10.37 11.89 -2.50
CA PHE A 47 10.81 11.59 -3.86
C PHE A 47 9.80 12.06 -4.90
N ARG A 48 8.50 11.81 -4.69
CA ARG A 48 7.43 12.30 -5.57
C ARG A 48 7.45 13.82 -5.76
N LEU A 49 7.82 14.58 -4.73
CA LEU A 49 7.85 16.05 -4.82
C LEU A 49 8.99 16.62 -5.65
N TYR A 50 10.09 15.86 -5.80
CA TYR A 50 11.34 16.39 -6.36
C TYR A 50 11.89 15.59 -7.53
N SER A 51 11.20 14.55 -7.95
CA SER A 51 11.70 13.62 -8.97
C SER A 51 10.80 13.56 -10.19
N THR A 52 11.38 13.16 -11.30
CA THR A 52 10.62 12.84 -12.50
C THR A 52 9.74 11.58 -12.27
N PRO A 53 8.67 11.36 -13.06
CA PRO A 53 7.89 10.14 -12.96
C PRO A 53 8.71 8.86 -13.09
N ALA A 54 9.69 8.83 -14.00
CA ALA A 54 10.56 7.68 -14.21
C ALA A 54 11.38 7.36 -12.94
N ASP A 55 12.06 8.36 -12.37
CA ASP A 55 12.86 8.21 -11.15
C ASP A 55 11.98 7.78 -9.97
N TYR A 56 10.72 8.24 -9.93
CA TYR A 56 9.77 7.85 -8.91
C TYR A 56 9.43 6.35 -8.99
N TYR A 57 9.19 5.82 -10.18
CA TYR A 57 8.93 4.39 -10.38
C TYR A 57 10.13 3.52 -10.01
N GLU A 58 11.33 3.91 -10.42
CA GLU A 58 12.57 3.21 -10.03
C GLU A 58 12.77 3.21 -8.52
N PHE A 59 12.52 4.34 -7.86
CA PHE A 59 12.59 4.44 -6.41
C PHE A 59 11.56 3.55 -5.72
N GLN A 60 10.31 3.52 -6.21
CA GLN A 60 9.26 2.64 -5.69
C GLN A 60 9.65 1.17 -5.82
N GLN A 61 10.25 0.79 -6.96
CA GLN A 61 10.71 -0.57 -7.18
C GLN A 61 11.83 -0.95 -6.19
N LYS A 62 12.80 -0.08 -5.99
CA LYS A 62 13.88 -0.28 -4.99
C LYS A 62 13.34 -0.43 -3.57
N LEU A 63 12.33 0.36 -3.21
CA LEU A 63 11.67 0.23 -1.90
C LEU A 63 10.93 -1.09 -1.76
N PHE A 64 10.22 -1.49 -2.81
CA PHE A 64 9.49 -2.75 -2.86
C PHE A 64 10.46 -3.93 -2.72
N ASP A 65 11.54 -3.95 -3.48
CA ASP A 65 12.53 -5.03 -3.43
C ASP A 65 13.26 -5.08 -2.08
N LYS A 66 13.49 -3.94 -1.45
CA LYS A 66 14.06 -3.89 -0.09
C LYS A 66 13.11 -4.44 0.97
N GLU A 67 11.81 -4.22 0.83
CA GLU A 67 10.81 -4.63 1.82
C GLU A 67 10.31 -6.07 1.60
N PHE A 68 10.18 -6.49 0.34
CA PHE A 68 9.58 -7.76 -0.05
C PHE A 68 10.51 -8.67 -0.85
N GLY A 69 11.82 -8.39 -0.87
CA GLY A 69 12.78 -9.19 -1.63
C GLY A 69 12.93 -10.63 -1.10
N ASP A 70 12.63 -10.85 0.18
CA ASP A 70 12.64 -12.16 0.83
C ASP A 70 11.26 -12.88 0.79
N PHE A 71 10.26 -12.28 0.13
CA PHE A 71 8.94 -12.88 -0.06
C PHE A 71 8.88 -13.65 -1.37
N GLU A 72 8.33 -14.86 -1.33
CA GLU A 72 7.99 -15.61 -2.54
C GLU A 72 6.84 -14.93 -3.27
N LYS A 73 7.06 -14.51 -4.52
CA LYS A 73 6.05 -13.80 -5.31
C LYS A 73 5.13 -14.80 -6.02
N ILE A 74 3.86 -14.81 -5.66
CA ILE A 74 2.84 -15.67 -6.27
C ILE A 74 1.87 -14.77 -7.07
N TYR A 75 1.77 -15.07 -8.37
CA TYR A 75 0.92 -14.30 -9.28
C TYR A 75 -0.45 -14.98 -9.41
N ALA A 76 -1.51 -14.22 -9.18
CA ALA A 76 -2.86 -14.69 -9.44
C ALA A 76 -3.11 -14.82 -10.96
N PRO A 77 -3.93 -15.80 -11.38
CA PRO A 77 -4.34 -15.91 -12.76
C PRO A 77 -5.14 -14.68 -13.21
N VAL A 78 -5.05 -14.36 -14.49
CA VAL A 78 -5.78 -13.22 -15.09
C VAL A 78 -7.29 -13.39 -14.91
N ASN A 79 -7.81 -14.60 -15.14
CA ASN A 79 -9.18 -14.98 -14.80
C ASN A 79 -9.17 -15.71 -13.45
N PHE A 80 -9.53 -14.98 -12.39
CA PHE A 80 -9.53 -15.46 -11.01
C PHE A 80 -10.89 -16.09 -10.67
N SER A 81 -11.14 -17.25 -11.25
CA SER A 81 -12.39 -18.01 -11.13
C SER A 81 -12.09 -19.51 -11.06
N ILE A 82 -12.70 -20.20 -10.08
CA ILE A 82 -12.56 -21.65 -9.98
C ILE A 82 -13.39 -22.37 -11.04
N ILE A 83 -14.45 -21.75 -11.54
CA ILE A 83 -15.38 -22.36 -12.51
C ILE A 83 -14.88 -22.14 -13.93
N GLU A 84 -14.48 -20.91 -14.25
CA GLU A 84 -14.09 -20.53 -15.61
C GLU A 84 -12.63 -20.86 -15.93
N ASN A 85 -11.76 -20.93 -14.92
CA ASN A 85 -10.33 -21.19 -15.08
C ASN A 85 -9.80 -22.09 -13.95
N PRO A 86 -10.32 -23.33 -13.82
CA PRO A 86 -9.99 -24.20 -12.70
C PRO A 86 -8.52 -24.58 -12.63
N GLU A 87 -7.86 -24.82 -13.76
CA GLU A 87 -6.47 -25.30 -13.79
C GLU A 87 -5.50 -24.27 -13.22
N GLU A 88 -5.51 -23.04 -13.75
CA GLU A 88 -4.64 -21.97 -13.26
C GLU A 88 -4.99 -21.58 -11.84
N PHE A 89 -6.29 -21.58 -11.49
CA PHE A 89 -6.74 -21.27 -10.15
C PHE A 89 -6.23 -22.32 -9.13
N ILE A 90 -6.35 -23.60 -9.43
CA ILE A 90 -5.84 -24.68 -8.56
C ILE A 90 -4.32 -24.60 -8.45
N HIS A 91 -3.60 -24.36 -9.55
CA HIS A 91 -2.16 -24.18 -9.54
C HIS A 91 -1.74 -23.02 -8.61
N PHE A 92 -2.43 -21.90 -8.70
CA PHE A 92 -2.23 -20.74 -7.82
C PHE A 92 -2.46 -21.09 -6.35
N VAL A 93 -3.56 -21.75 -6.02
CA VAL A 93 -3.87 -22.18 -4.64
C VAL A 93 -2.84 -23.17 -4.11
N ASN A 94 -2.41 -24.12 -4.93
CA ASN A 94 -1.37 -25.09 -4.55
C ASN A 94 -0.02 -24.41 -4.30
N SER A 95 0.34 -23.38 -5.08
CA SER A 95 1.54 -22.59 -4.85
C SER A 95 1.48 -21.89 -3.49
N ILE A 96 0.33 -21.32 -3.13
CA ILE A 96 0.12 -20.71 -1.81
C ILE A 96 0.27 -21.76 -0.70
N ARG A 97 -0.37 -22.93 -0.83
CA ARG A 97 -0.33 -24.01 0.16
C ARG A 97 1.08 -24.55 0.36
N SER A 98 1.81 -24.80 -0.72
CA SER A 98 3.21 -25.25 -0.66
C SER A 98 4.09 -24.27 0.11
N ASN A 99 3.92 -22.97 -0.10
CA ASN A 99 4.66 -21.95 0.66
C ASN A 99 4.25 -21.91 2.14
N LEU A 100 2.95 -22.11 2.43
CA LEU A 100 2.44 -22.22 3.80
C LEU A 100 3.03 -23.43 4.55
N GLU A 101 3.15 -24.58 3.89
CA GLU A 101 3.75 -25.80 4.44
C GLU A 101 5.24 -25.61 4.73
N ASN A 102 5.93 -24.93 3.84
CA ASN A 102 7.35 -24.61 3.97
C ASN A 102 7.63 -23.38 4.84
N SER A 103 6.62 -22.80 5.48
CA SER A 103 6.73 -21.59 6.31
C SER A 103 7.39 -20.41 5.61
N LYS A 104 7.24 -20.30 4.29
CA LYS A 104 7.80 -19.20 3.49
C LYS A 104 6.88 -17.99 3.52
N LYS A 105 7.47 -16.81 3.56
CA LYS A 105 6.74 -15.54 3.40
C LYS A 105 6.25 -15.40 1.95
N VAL A 106 5.02 -14.94 1.76
CA VAL A 106 4.43 -14.82 0.41
C VAL A 106 3.97 -13.41 0.10
N PHE A 107 4.15 -13.01 -1.14
CA PHE A 107 3.58 -11.80 -1.71
C PHE A 107 2.62 -12.17 -2.83
N ILE A 108 1.32 -11.94 -2.62
CA ILE A 108 0.27 -12.24 -3.58
C ILE A 108 0.12 -11.07 -4.56
N ASN A 109 0.43 -11.31 -5.82
CA ASN A 109 0.30 -10.30 -6.86
C ASN A 109 -1.04 -10.47 -7.61
N LEU A 110 -1.96 -9.50 -7.40
CA LEU A 110 -3.27 -9.44 -8.05
C LEU A 110 -3.32 -8.40 -9.19
N GLU A 111 -2.19 -7.78 -9.54
CA GLU A 111 -2.13 -6.62 -10.43
C GLU A 111 -2.80 -6.87 -11.79
N LYS A 112 -2.53 -8.04 -12.39
CA LYS A 112 -2.99 -8.40 -13.74
C LYS A 112 -4.38 -9.03 -13.79
N LEU A 113 -5.12 -9.00 -12.71
CA LEU A 113 -6.41 -9.62 -12.58
C LEU A 113 -7.46 -8.89 -13.44
N GLU A 114 -8.08 -9.61 -14.37
CA GLU A 114 -9.10 -9.07 -15.29
C GLU A 114 -10.52 -9.54 -14.98
N SER A 115 -10.67 -10.67 -14.31
CA SER A 115 -11.94 -11.14 -13.78
C SER A 115 -11.76 -11.75 -12.39
N MET A 116 -12.80 -11.71 -11.55
CA MET A 116 -12.75 -12.25 -10.20
C MET A 116 -14.14 -12.64 -9.72
N THR A 117 -14.27 -13.89 -9.28
CA THR A 117 -15.49 -14.42 -8.65
C THR A 117 -15.41 -14.36 -7.13
N ASP A 118 -16.55 -14.41 -6.44
CA ASP A 118 -16.60 -14.29 -4.98
C ASP A 118 -16.07 -15.55 -4.29
N ASP A 119 -16.33 -16.72 -4.88
CA ASP A 119 -15.82 -18.02 -4.42
C ASP A 119 -14.29 -18.06 -4.45
N ALA A 120 -13.67 -17.55 -5.50
CA ALA A 120 -12.21 -17.44 -5.61
C ALA A 120 -11.64 -16.52 -4.52
N LEU A 121 -12.31 -15.41 -4.22
CA LEU A 121 -11.91 -14.50 -3.14
C LEU A 121 -12.03 -15.15 -1.75
N VAL A 122 -13.09 -15.93 -1.52
CA VAL A 122 -13.28 -16.68 -0.25
C VAL A 122 -12.17 -17.72 -0.06
N ILE A 123 -11.80 -18.44 -1.13
CA ILE A 123 -10.70 -19.41 -1.07
C ILE A 123 -9.35 -18.71 -0.77
N LEU A 124 -9.09 -17.57 -1.42
CA LEU A 124 -7.90 -16.77 -1.12
C LEU A 124 -7.88 -16.36 0.35
N LEU A 125 -8.99 -15.80 0.87
CA LEU A 125 -9.12 -15.40 2.26
C LEU A 125 -8.85 -16.57 3.22
N SER A 126 -9.42 -17.73 2.94
CA SER A 126 -9.22 -18.95 3.75
C SER A 126 -7.74 -19.35 3.85
N ASN A 127 -6.99 -19.22 2.75
CA ASN A 127 -5.55 -19.48 2.78
C ASN A 127 -4.78 -18.41 3.56
N MET A 128 -5.15 -17.12 3.41
CA MET A 128 -4.49 -16.03 4.17
C MET A 128 -4.72 -16.15 5.68
N ILE A 129 -5.89 -16.63 6.10
CA ILE A 129 -6.18 -16.92 7.51
C ILE A 129 -5.21 -17.98 8.06
N LYS A 130 -4.91 -19.03 7.28
CA LYS A 130 -3.93 -20.06 7.70
C LYS A 130 -2.51 -19.51 7.86
N PHE A 131 -2.09 -18.59 6.99
CA PHE A 131 -0.82 -17.87 7.18
C PHE A 131 -0.81 -17.08 8.48
N GLN A 132 -1.91 -16.40 8.77
CA GLN A 132 -2.07 -15.63 9.99
C GLN A 132 -2.04 -16.53 11.25
N GLU A 133 -2.74 -17.65 11.23
CA GLU A 133 -2.77 -18.63 12.34
C GLU A 133 -1.37 -19.21 12.60
N LYS A 134 -0.59 -19.49 11.55
CA LYS A 134 0.79 -19.95 11.67
C LYS A 134 1.80 -18.82 11.92
N ARG A 135 1.35 -17.56 12.00
CA ARG A 135 2.21 -16.37 12.14
C ARG A 135 3.25 -16.20 11.04
N ILE A 136 2.95 -16.68 9.83
CA ILE A 136 3.82 -16.55 8.65
C ILE A 136 3.47 -15.20 7.98
N PRO A 137 4.45 -14.31 7.76
CA PRO A 137 4.21 -13.04 7.10
C PRO A 137 3.70 -13.21 5.67
N PHE A 138 2.66 -12.49 5.32
CA PHE A 138 2.17 -12.40 3.95
C PHE A 138 1.82 -10.95 3.60
N ASN A 139 1.84 -10.62 2.32
CA ASN A 139 1.43 -9.33 1.81
C ASN A 139 0.87 -9.50 0.38
N GLY A 140 0.42 -8.42 -0.23
CA GLY A 140 -0.06 -8.42 -1.59
C GLY A 140 -0.39 -7.03 -2.10
N ASN A 141 -0.72 -6.94 -3.39
CA ASN A 141 -1.22 -5.74 -4.01
C ASN A 141 -2.69 -5.89 -4.43
N TYR A 142 -3.31 -4.76 -4.78
CA TYR A 142 -4.66 -4.76 -5.35
C TYR A 142 -4.61 -4.95 -6.86
N PRO A 143 -5.72 -5.45 -7.45
CA PRO A 143 -5.91 -5.42 -8.90
C PRO A 143 -5.83 -3.98 -9.45
N ASN A 144 -5.33 -3.84 -10.69
CA ASN A 144 -5.32 -2.55 -11.38
C ASN A 144 -6.74 -2.08 -11.73
N LYS A 145 -7.67 -3.00 -12.01
CA LYS A 145 -9.06 -2.66 -12.31
C LYS A 145 -9.79 -2.14 -11.06
N PRO A 146 -10.34 -0.91 -11.10
CA PRO A 146 -10.96 -0.28 -9.93
C PRO A 146 -12.16 -1.04 -9.37
N GLU A 147 -12.90 -1.77 -10.24
CA GLU A 147 -14.07 -2.55 -9.83
C GLU A 147 -13.68 -3.69 -8.89
N TYR A 148 -12.64 -4.47 -9.23
CA TYR A 148 -12.16 -5.58 -8.38
C TYR A 148 -11.45 -5.08 -7.13
N LYS A 149 -10.74 -3.96 -7.22
CA LYS A 149 -10.22 -3.27 -6.03
C LYS A 149 -11.35 -2.88 -5.08
N ARG A 150 -12.48 -2.37 -5.61
CA ARG A 150 -13.66 -2.02 -4.82
C ARG A 150 -14.32 -3.29 -4.24
N LYS A 151 -14.46 -4.34 -5.04
CA LYS A 151 -15.01 -5.63 -4.63
C LYS A 151 -14.24 -6.24 -3.45
N ILE A 152 -12.91 -6.28 -3.49
CA ILE A 152 -12.05 -6.73 -2.39
C ILE A 152 -12.25 -5.86 -1.13
N LYS A 153 -12.33 -4.54 -1.28
CA LYS A 153 -12.56 -3.64 -0.15
C LYS A 153 -13.95 -3.82 0.47
N GLN A 154 -14.98 -4.01 -0.35
CA GLN A 154 -16.37 -4.17 0.11
C GLN A 154 -16.66 -5.56 0.68
N SER A 155 -15.92 -6.60 0.30
CA SER A 155 -16.09 -7.96 0.79
C SER A 155 -15.72 -8.15 2.27
N GLY A 156 -15.15 -7.14 2.92
CA GLY A 156 -14.62 -7.27 4.29
C GLY A 156 -13.32 -8.08 4.39
N PHE A 157 -12.74 -8.48 3.26
CA PHE A 157 -11.50 -9.26 3.20
C PHE A 157 -10.40 -8.69 4.09
N MET A 158 -10.14 -7.38 3.96
CA MET A 158 -9.09 -6.70 4.73
C MET A 158 -9.47 -6.54 6.21
N GLU A 159 -10.75 -6.27 6.50
CA GLU A 159 -11.23 -6.16 7.87
C GLU A 159 -11.11 -7.48 8.62
N TYR A 160 -11.42 -8.59 7.93
CA TYR A 160 -11.31 -9.90 8.52
C TYR A 160 -9.86 -10.25 8.88
N LEU A 161 -8.91 -9.96 7.99
CA LEU A 161 -7.50 -10.17 8.24
C LEU A 161 -6.94 -9.26 9.35
N SER A 162 -7.45 -8.04 9.49
CA SER A 162 -6.97 -7.10 10.51
C SER A 162 -7.51 -7.38 11.92
N LYS A 163 -8.70 -7.96 12.05
CA LYS A 163 -9.38 -8.17 13.33
C LYS A 163 -8.85 -9.35 14.16
N LYS A 164 -8.11 -10.27 13.55
CA LYS A 164 -7.71 -11.53 14.21
C LYS A 164 -6.27 -11.59 14.73
N THR A 165 -5.54 -10.51 14.78
CA THR A 165 -4.21 -10.50 15.42
C THR A 165 -4.34 -10.17 16.90
N PRO A 166 -4.19 -11.16 17.83
CA PRO A 166 -4.27 -10.89 19.27
C PRO A 166 -3.18 -9.94 19.78
N ASP A 167 -2.08 -9.76 19.05
CA ASP A 167 -0.87 -9.11 19.51
C ASP A 167 -0.53 -7.77 18.81
N GLY A 168 -1.50 -7.10 18.19
CA GLY A 168 -1.29 -5.73 17.69
C GLY A 168 -0.20 -5.56 16.61
N ILE A 169 0.31 -6.64 16.04
CA ILE A 169 1.17 -6.57 14.87
C ILE A 169 0.26 -6.28 13.68
N ALA A 170 0.12 -5.02 13.36
CA ALA A 170 -0.50 -4.59 12.13
C ALA A 170 0.30 -5.20 10.97
N LEU A 171 -0.19 -6.34 10.47
CA LEU A 171 0.25 -6.85 9.18
C LEU A 171 -0.06 -5.73 8.20
N ASN A 172 0.99 -5.15 7.62
CA ASN A 172 0.89 -4.01 6.75
C ASN A 172 -0.12 -4.31 5.65
N THR A 173 -1.25 -3.66 5.81
CA THR A 173 -2.34 -3.66 4.84
C THR A 173 -1.81 -3.44 3.44
N MET A 174 -2.36 -4.21 2.49
CA MET A 174 -2.14 -4.03 1.05
C MET A 174 -2.00 -2.55 0.73
N ASN A 175 -0.78 -2.13 0.44
CA ASN A 175 -0.54 -0.74 0.10
C ASN A 175 -1.28 -0.42 -1.19
N SER A 176 -2.20 0.50 -1.09
CA SER A 176 -2.72 1.22 -2.24
C SER A 176 -1.60 2.07 -2.82
N ALA A 177 -0.72 1.44 -3.60
CA ALA A 177 0.03 2.19 -4.59
C ALA A 177 -0.99 2.63 -5.64
N ILE A 178 -1.10 3.90 -5.80
CA ILE A 178 -1.96 4.73 -6.65
C ILE A 178 -1.90 4.28 -8.09
#